data_a2ebf817d5c880f209d73311e826f029
#
_entry.id   a2ebf817d5c880f209d73311e826f029
#
_cell.length_a   1.000
_cell.length_b   1.000
_cell.length_c   1.000
_cell.angle_alpha   90.00
_cell.angle_beta   90.00
_cell.angle_gamma   90.00
#
_symmetry.space_group_name_H-M   'P 1'
#
loop_
_entity.id
_entity.type
_entity.pdbx_description
1 polymer ?
#
loop_
_entity_poly.entity_id
_entity_poly.type
_entity_poly.pdbx_seq_one_letter_code
_entity_poly.pdbx_strand_id
1 'polypeptide(L)'
;NNFAVATTRGAFVCLLNNDIEIIDGEWLSELMRQACRPEVGAVGARLFYPDRSIQHAGVSVGMGNAAGHAHRGLPEGDPGYFAHALVARGSVAVTAACLVVARELFDMVKGLDEADLRIAYNDVDFCLKLHAAGLRNIYAPSAVLIHHESKSRGQDMAPEHRARYLKELATLQDRWDTTRFRDPMHHPMLDRACEAYRPVR
;
A
#
# COMPACT_ATOMS: atom_id res chain seq x y z
N ASN A 1 -2.54 0.15 -15.72
CA ASN A 1 -3.28 1.10 -14.87
C ASN A 1 -3.28 2.51 -15.46
N ASN A 2 -2.13 3.09 -15.83
CA ASN A 2 -2.06 4.47 -16.36
C ASN A 2 -2.92 4.64 -17.63
N PHE A 3 -2.87 3.67 -18.55
CA PHE A 3 -3.73 3.70 -19.73
C PHE A 3 -5.22 3.77 -19.37
N ALA A 4 -5.68 2.95 -18.43
CA ALA A 4 -7.08 2.96 -17.99
C ALA A 4 -7.45 4.30 -17.34
N VAL A 5 -6.57 4.87 -16.51
CA VAL A 5 -6.80 6.19 -15.92
C VAL A 5 -6.92 7.27 -16.99
N ALA A 6 -6.06 7.26 -18.01
CA ALA A 6 -6.09 8.25 -19.10
C ALA A 6 -7.40 8.18 -19.93
N THR A 7 -8.12 7.05 -19.91
CA THR A 7 -9.41 6.89 -20.62
C THR A 7 -10.64 7.27 -19.78
N THR A 8 -10.46 7.60 -18.51
CA THR A 8 -11.54 7.98 -17.57
C THR A 8 -11.54 9.49 -17.29
N ARG A 9 -12.64 10.02 -16.72
CA ARG A 9 -12.82 11.46 -16.45
C ARG A 9 -13.22 11.77 -15.00
N GLY A 10 -13.26 10.78 -14.11
CA GLY A 10 -13.62 11.00 -12.71
C GLY A 10 -12.62 11.91 -11.99
N ALA A 11 -13.08 12.74 -11.07
CA ALA A 11 -12.22 13.60 -10.23
C ALA A 11 -11.30 12.81 -9.31
N PHE A 12 -11.67 11.57 -9.00
CA PHE A 12 -10.86 10.63 -8.25
C PHE A 12 -10.59 9.36 -9.08
N VAL A 13 -9.47 8.74 -8.81
CA VAL A 13 -9.04 7.45 -9.36
C VAL A 13 -9.11 6.42 -8.25
N CYS A 14 -9.79 5.31 -8.49
CA CYS A 14 -9.75 4.13 -7.64
C CYS A 14 -8.99 3.02 -8.37
N LEU A 15 -7.82 2.67 -7.86
CA LEU A 15 -7.14 1.44 -8.28
C LEU A 15 -7.73 0.29 -7.46
N LEU A 16 -8.25 -0.72 -8.14
CA LEU A 16 -8.90 -1.87 -7.52
C LEU A 16 -8.52 -3.14 -8.29
N ASN A 17 -7.94 -4.10 -7.62
CA ASN A 17 -7.63 -5.39 -8.22
C ASN A 17 -8.91 -6.16 -8.54
N ASN A 18 -8.88 -6.97 -9.59
CA ASN A 18 -10.01 -7.75 -10.05
C ASN A 18 -10.31 -8.99 -9.18
N ASP A 19 -9.46 -9.30 -8.22
CA ASP A 19 -9.59 -10.37 -7.24
C ASP A 19 -9.91 -9.84 -5.81
N ILE A 20 -10.53 -8.66 -5.74
CA ILE A 20 -11.09 -8.09 -4.52
C ILE A 20 -12.54 -8.56 -4.34
N GLU A 21 -12.88 -8.99 -3.14
CA GLU A 21 -14.24 -9.26 -2.68
C GLU A 21 -14.71 -8.16 -1.73
N ILE A 22 -15.82 -7.55 -2.07
CA ILE A 22 -16.44 -6.47 -1.28
C ILE A 22 -17.27 -7.11 -0.16
N ILE A 23 -16.97 -6.74 1.09
CA ILE A 23 -17.71 -7.23 2.28
C ILE A 23 -18.82 -6.26 2.66
N ASP A 24 -18.53 -4.94 2.60
CA ASP A 24 -19.44 -3.88 3.02
C ASP A 24 -19.58 -2.84 1.89
N GLY A 25 -20.81 -2.47 1.55
CA GLY A 25 -21.11 -1.48 0.51
C GLY A 25 -20.55 -0.09 0.77
N GLU A 26 -20.25 0.26 2.03
CA GLU A 26 -19.73 1.58 2.39
C GLU A 26 -18.21 1.75 2.20
N TRP A 27 -17.49 0.72 1.77
CA TRP A 27 -16.03 0.74 1.64
C TRP A 27 -15.50 1.94 0.84
N LEU A 28 -16.17 2.28 -0.27
CA LEU A 28 -15.77 3.40 -1.11
C LEU A 28 -16.07 4.74 -0.44
N SER A 29 -17.21 4.88 0.22
CA SER A 29 -17.56 6.07 1.00
C SER A 29 -16.53 6.34 2.10
N GLU A 30 -16.05 5.30 2.77
CA GLU A 30 -15.02 5.39 3.81
C GLU A 30 -13.66 5.86 3.25
N LEU A 31 -13.26 5.36 2.08
CA LEU A 31 -12.04 5.85 1.40
C LEU A 31 -12.19 7.31 0.96
N MET A 32 -13.33 7.65 0.35
CA MET A 32 -13.60 8.99 -0.15
C MET A 32 -13.66 10.03 0.97
N ARG A 33 -14.18 9.68 2.15
CA ARG A 33 -14.18 10.55 3.35
C ARG A 33 -12.80 11.07 3.70
N GLN A 34 -11.76 10.26 3.50
CA GLN A 34 -10.37 10.68 3.70
C GLN A 34 -9.80 11.38 2.45
N ALA A 35 -10.07 10.84 1.26
CA ALA A 35 -9.48 11.31 0.00
C ALA A 35 -9.93 12.74 -0.40
N CYS A 36 -11.09 13.19 0.09
CA CYS A 36 -11.58 14.56 -0.17
C CYS A 36 -10.83 15.65 0.63
N ARG A 37 -9.91 15.29 1.51
CA ARG A 37 -9.13 16.25 2.32
C ARG A 37 -7.93 16.74 1.52
N PRO A 38 -7.69 18.07 1.45
CA PRO A 38 -6.69 18.64 0.54
C PRO A 38 -5.24 18.21 0.83
N GLU A 39 -4.94 17.86 2.09
CA GLU A 39 -3.61 17.39 2.48
C GLU A 39 -3.38 15.89 2.24
N VAL A 40 -4.39 15.15 1.77
CA VAL A 40 -4.33 13.70 1.60
C VAL A 40 -3.91 13.34 0.19
N GLY A 41 -2.93 12.47 0.10
CA GLY A 41 -2.47 11.83 -1.14
C GLY A 41 -3.31 10.59 -1.47
N ALA A 42 -2.73 9.41 -1.28
CA ALA A 42 -3.43 8.14 -1.49
C ALA A 42 -4.12 7.65 -0.21
N VAL A 43 -5.28 7.02 -0.38
CA VAL A 43 -6.02 6.35 0.71
C VAL A 43 -6.16 4.88 0.39
N GLY A 44 -5.66 4.01 1.26
CA GLY A 44 -5.74 2.55 1.12
C GLY A 44 -6.71 1.91 2.11
N ALA A 45 -7.40 0.87 1.66
CA ALA A 45 -8.32 0.08 2.44
C ALA A 45 -7.61 -0.91 3.38
N ARG A 46 -8.33 -1.45 4.36
CA ARG A 46 -7.93 -2.64 5.11
C ARG A 46 -8.25 -3.88 4.28
N LEU A 47 -7.22 -4.69 4.02
CA LEU A 47 -7.40 -5.92 3.27
C LEU A 47 -7.15 -7.13 4.15
N PHE A 48 -7.99 -8.14 3.96
CA PHE A 48 -7.81 -9.45 4.55
C PHE A 48 -7.50 -10.50 3.48
N TYR A 49 -6.79 -11.53 3.88
CA TYR A 49 -6.76 -12.79 3.15
C TYR A 49 -8.12 -13.52 3.25
N PRO A 50 -8.38 -14.54 2.40
CA PRO A 50 -9.62 -15.33 2.49
C PRO A 50 -9.82 -16.03 3.84
N ASP A 51 -8.75 -16.31 4.59
CA ASP A 51 -8.79 -16.88 5.94
C ASP A 51 -9.04 -15.83 7.03
N ARG A 52 -9.33 -14.57 6.65
CA ARG A 52 -9.58 -13.43 7.53
C ARG A 52 -8.37 -12.96 8.34
N SER A 53 -7.17 -13.42 8.04
CA SER A 53 -5.97 -12.78 8.56
C SER A 53 -5.68 -11.46 7.82
N ILE A 54 -5.02 -10.50 8.49
CA ILE A 54 -4.68 -9.20 7.91
C ILE A 54 -3.68 -9.40 6.79
N GLN A 55 -4.00 -8.89 5.59
CA GLN A 55 -3.10 -8.80 4.47
C GLN A 55 -2.46 -7.41 4.40
N HIS A 56 -3.27 -6.36 4.56
CA HIS A 56 -2.82 -4.97 4.48
C HIS A 56 -3.48 -4.11 5.57
N ALA A 57 -2.63 -3.44 6.34
CA ALA A 57 -3.02 -2.39 7.26
C ALA A 57 -2.04 -1.20 7.17
N GLY A 58 -1.73 -0.77 5.93
CA GLY A 58 -0.69 0.19 5.61
C GLY A 58 0.65 -0.49 5.27
N VAL A 59 1.57 0.27 4.70
CA VAL A 59 2.91 -0.20 4.30
C VAL A 59 3.97 0.60 5.05
N SER A 60 4.91 -0.11 5.69
CA SER A 60 6.12 0.50 6.25
C SER A 60 7.26 0.44 5.24
N VAL A 61 7.77 1.60 4.86
CA VAL A 61 8.91 1.73 3.96
C VAL A 61 10.23 1.55 4.73
N GLY A 62 11.17 0.85 4.13
CA GLY A 62 12.44 0.46 4.76
C GLY A 62 12.36 -0.88 5.52
N MET A 63 11.19 -1.46 5.68
CA MET A 63 11.03 -2.80 6.23
C MET A 63 11.64 -3.84 5.29
N GLY A 64 12.47 -4.74 5.82
CA GLY A 64 13.20 -5.72 5.02
C GLY A 64 14.13 -5.08 3.97
N ASN A 65 14.59 -3.85 4.19
CA ASN A 65 15.35 -3.02 3.24
C ASN A 65 14.57 -2.62 1.97
N ALA A 66 13.25 -2.79 1.98
CA ALA A 66 12.34 -2.44 0.89
C ALA A 66 11.07 -1.77 1.44
N ALA A 67 9.98 -2.51 1.49
CA ALA A 67 8.71 -2.15 2.10
C ALA A 67 7.96 -3.42 2.50
N GLY A 68 7.21 -3.36 3.60
CA GLY A 68 6.44 -4.48 4.12
C GLY A 68 5.05 -4.06 4.60
N HIS A 69 4.11 -4.99 4.58
CA HIS A 69 2.74 -4.75 5.03
C HIS A 69 2.66 -4.78 6.56
N ALA A 70 2.20 -3.68 7.15
CA ALA A 70 2.01 -3.58 8.58
C ALA A 70 0.98 -4.61 9.08
N HIS A 71 1.32 -5.31 10.15
CA HIS A 71 0.45 -6.28 10.84
C HIS A 71 0.03 -7.49 10.01
N ARG A 72 0.74 -7.78 8.92
CA ARG A 72 0.44 -8.90 8.04
C ARG A 72 0.42 -10.23 8.82
N GLY A 73 -0.60 -11.06 8.54
CA GLY A 73 -0.80 -12.36 9.16
C GLY A 73 -1.41 -12.34 10.57
N LEU A 74 -1.68 -11.16 11.15
CA LEU A 74 -2.44 -11.09 12.40
C LEU A 74 -3.93 -11.42 12.15
N PRO A 75 -4.64 -12.01 13.13
CA PRO A 75 -6.07 -12.27 13.04
C PRO A 75 -6.88 -10.99 12.82
N GLU A 76 -8.06 -11.09 12.20
CA GLU A 76 -8.96 -9.95 11.93
C GLU A 76 -9.26 -9.06 13.15
N GLY A 77 -9.46 -9.65 14.33
CA GLY A 77 -9.77 -8.93 15.56
C GLY A 77 -8.54 -8.39 16.31
N ASP A 78 -7.32 -8.67 15.82
CA ASP A 78 -6.10 -8.20 16.48
C ASP A 78 -5.94 -6.68 16.27
N PRO A 79 -5.80 -5.88 17.35
CA PRO A 79 -5.63 -4.44 17.21
C PRO A 79 -4.25 -4.05 16.65
N GLY A 80 -3.30 -4.96 16.62
CA GLY A 80 -1.91 -4.67 16.29
C GLY A 80 -1.23 -3.79 17.32
N TYR A 81 -0.05 -3.30 16.98
CA TYR A 81 0.73 -2.39 17.82
C TYR A 81 -0.06 -1.10 18.09
N PHE A 82 -0.41 -0.83 19.37
CA PHE A 82 -1.15 0.37 19.78
C PHE A 82 -2.42 0.64 18.94
N ALA A 83 -3.18 -0.39 18.62
CA ALA A 83 -4.39 -0.33 17.81
C ALA A 83 -4.18 0.18 16.36
N HIS A 84 -2.97 0.18 15.82
CA HIS A 84 -2.64 0.61 14.46
C HIS A 84 -3.45 -0.09 13.37
N ALA A 85 -3.90 -1.32 13.61
CA ALA A 85 -4.74 -2.05 12.65
C ALA A 85 -6.19 -1.58 12.64
N LEU A 86 -6.65 -0.84 13.68
CA LEU A 86 -8.06 -0.47 13.88
C LEU A 86 -8.32 1.04 13.71
N VAL A 87 -7.30 1.87 13.65
CA VAL A 87 -7.45 3.34 13.59
C VAL A 87 -7.01 3.90 12.24
N ALA A 88 -7.76 4.89 11.73
CA ALA A 88 -7.35 5.65 10.57
C ALA A 88 -6.08 6.45 10.90
N ARG A 89 -5.04 6.30 10.08
CA ARG A 89 -3.72 6.88 10.37
C ARG A 89 -2.92 7.18 9.12
N GLY A 90 -1.92 8.02 9.28
CA GLY A 90 -0.89 8.18 8.27
C GLY A 90 -0.15 6.86 8.01
N SER A 91 0.19 6.61 6.76
CA SER A 91 1.08 5.54 6.33
C SER A 91 1.96 6.09 5.21
N VAL A 92 3.24 5.74 5.17
CA VAL A 92 4.11 6.23 4.09
C VAL A 92 3.64 5.70 2.75
N ALA A 93 3.17 4.45 2.71
CA ALA A 93 2.55 3.91 1.52
C ALA A 93 1.33 3.04 1.86
N VAL A 94 0.49 2.80 0.86
CA VAL A 94 -0.65 1.88 0.87
C VAL A 94 -0.67 1.10 -0.44
N THR A 95 -1.28 -0.09 -0.44
CA THR A 95 -1.27 -0.94 -1.64
C THR A 95 -2.29 -0.51 -2.69
N ALA A 96 -1.92 -0.60 -3.96
CA ALA A 96 -2.80 -0.38 -5.09
C ALA A 96 -3.80 -1.53 -5.33
N ALA A 97 -3.80 -2.58 -4.50
CA ALA A 97 -4.87 -3.58 -4.53
C ALA A 97 -6.24 -2.95 -4.24
N CYS A 98 -6.28 -1.92 -3.36
CA CYS A 98 -7.42 -1.00 -3.21
C CYS A 98 -6.93 0.35 -2.72
N LEU A 99 -6.86 1.34 -3.62
CA LEU A 99 -6.32 2.67 -3.37
C LEU A 99 -7.17 3.73 -4.07
N VAL A 100 -7.50 4.81 -3.35
CA VAL A 100 -8.15 6.01 -3.91
C VAL A 100 -7.21 7.20 -3.83
N VAL A 101 -7.19 8.01 -4.89
CA VAL A 101 -6.40 9.24 -4.99
C VAL A 101 -7.12 10.27 -5.85
N ALA A 102 -6.97 11.57 -5.57
CA ALA A 102 -7.46 12.62 -6.48
C ALA A 102 -6.74 12.52 -7.83
N ARG A 103 -7.48 12.68 -8.93
CA ARG A 103 -6.91 12.59 -10.29
C ARG A 103 -5.76 13.57 -10.50
N GLU A 104 -5.93 14.80 -10.06
CA GLU A 104 -4.89 15.83 -10.18
C GLU A 104 -3.57 15.41 -9.51
N LEU A 105 -3.64 14.71 -8.37
CA LEU A 105 -2.46 14.19 -7.68
C LEU A 105 -1.85 12.99 -8.41
N PHE A 106 -2.70 12.11 -8.97
CA PHE A 106 -2.24 11.01 -9.81
C PHE A 106 -1.46 11.52 -11.02
N ASP A 107 -2.00 12.54 -11.69
CA ASP A 107 -1.39 13.15 -12.88
C ASP A 107 -0.12 13.95 -12.51
N MET A 108 -0.15 14.69 -11.39
CA MET A 108 1.00 15.46 -10.87
C MET A 108 2.24 14.56 -10.67
N VAL A 109 2.07 13.37 -10.12
CA VAL A 109 3.18 12.42 -9.90
C VAL A 109 3.42 11.49 -11.09
N LYS A 110 2.72 11.71 -12.22
CA LYS A 110 2.82 10.94 -13.47
C LYS A 110 2.40 9.46 -13.33
N GLY A 111 1.48 9.18 -12.42
CA GLY A 111 0.94 7.84 -12.20
C GLY A 111 1.95 6.82 -11.69
N LEU A 112 1.67 5.55 -12.01
CA LEU A 112 2.53 4.42 -11.67
C LEU A 112 3.71 4.32 -12.64
N ASP A 113 4.86 3.85 -12.16
CA ASP A 113 6.01 3.59 -13.02
C ASP A 113 5.85 2.26 -13.78
N GLU A 114 5.52 2.35 -15.06
CA GLU A 114 5.33 1.18 -15.95
C GLU A 114 6.62 0.74 -16.64
N ALA A 115 7.71 1.50 -16.50
CA ALA A 115 9.00 1.19 -17.11
C ALA A 115 9.88 0.33 -16.20
N ASP A 116 10.13 0.79 -14.99
CA ASP A 116 11.11 0.20 -14.08
C ASP A 116 10.49 -0.57 -12.91
N LEU A 117 9.23 -0.26 -12.52
CA LEU A 117 8.48 -0.89 -11.43
C LEU A 117 7.13 -1.40 -11.96
N ARG A 118 7.19 -2.34 -12.88
CA ARG A 118 5.98 -2.78 -13.61
C ARG A 118 4.99 -3.56 -12.75
N ILE A 119 5.47 -4.25 -11.74
CA ILE A 119 4.67 -5.18 -10.93
C ILE A 119 4.94 -4.96 -9.44
N ALA A 120 6.16 -5.25 -8.94
CA ALA A 120 6.46 -5.08 -7.54
C ALA A 120 6.77 -3.61 -7.23
N TYR A 121 6.30 -3.16 -6.07
CA TYR A 121 6.60 -1.84 -5.48
C TYR A 121 6.14 -0.61 -6.29
N ASN A 122 5.36 -0.76 -7.35
CA ASN A 122 4.85 0.38 -8.12
C ASN A 122 3.92 1.27 -7.29
N ASP A 123 3.15 0.69 -6.40
CA ASP A 123 2.29 1.38 -5.43
C ASP A 123 3.09 2.07 -4.34
N VAL A 124 4.17 1.44 -3.87
CA VAL A 124 5.09 2.05 -2.89
C VAL A 124 5.79 3.26 -3.50
N ASP A 125 6.33 3.16 -4.72
CA ASP A 125 6.93 4.27 -5.45
C ASP A 125 5.93 5.41 -5.67
N PHE A 126 4.71 5.06 -6.09
CA PHE A 126 3.64 6.03 -6.28
C PHE A 126 3.33 6.80 -4.99
N CYS A 127 3.16 6.08 -3.88
CA CYS A 127 2.92 6.69 -2.57
C CYS A 127 4.09 7.54 -2.08
N LEU A 128 5.34 7.11 -2.34
CA LEU A 128 6.54 7.87 -2.00
C LEU A 128 6.65 9.16 -2.81
N LYS A 129 6.25 9.18 -4.08
CA LYS A 129 6.15 10.41 -4.89
C LYS A 129 5.15 11.40 -4.29
N LEU A 130 3.98 10.94 -3.86
CA LEU A 130 2.99 11.77 -3.17
C LEU A 130 3.54 12.29 -1.83
N HIS A 131 4.18 11.43 -1.05
CA HIS A 131 4.81 11.79 0.22
C HIS A 131 5.92 12.84 0.05
N ALA A 132 6.78 12.68 -0.97
CA ALA A 132 7.82 13.65 -1.31
C ALA A 132 7.26 15.00 -1.77
N ALA A 133 6.04 15.02 -2.33
CA ALA A 133 5.29 16.24 -2.64
C ALA A 133 4.63 16.89 -1.41
N GLY A 134 4.85 16.37 -0.20
CA GLY A 134 4.30 16.91 1.05
C GLY A 134 2.90 16.42 1.41
N LEU A 135 2.36 15.45 0.68
CA LEU A 135 1.04 14.88 0.94
C LEU A 135 1.10 13.73 1.95
N ARG A 136 -0.02 13.47 2.59
CA ARG A 136 -0.16 12.39 3.58
C ARG A 136 -0.95 11.25 2.99
N ASN A 137 -0.34 10.07 2.86
CA ASN A 137 -1.08 8.86 2.54
C ASN A 137 -1.76 8.33 3.81
N ILE A 138 -2.96 7.78 3.66
CA ILE A 138 -3.83 7.37 4.78
C ILE A 138 -4.20 5.88 4.63
N TYR A 139 -4.06 5.15 5.71
CA TYR A 139 -4.70 3.86 5.90
C TYR A 139 -6.08 4.06 6.53
N ALA A 140 -7.13 3.55 5.89
CA ALA A 140 -8.53 3.68 6.29
C ALA A 140 -9.10 2.32 6.70
N PRO A 141 -9.08 1.95 7.99
CA PRO A 141 -9.47 0.61 8.47
C PRO A 141 -10.97 0.31 8.36
N SER A 142 -11.82 1.34 8.23
CA SER A 142 -13.27 1.17 8.06
C SER A 142 -13.66 0.71 6.65
N ALA A 143 -12.78 0.90 5.66
CA ALA A 143 -12.94 0.32 4.33
C ALA A 143 -12.36 -1.11 4.34
N VAL A 144 -13.21 -2.12 4.46
CA VAL A 144 -12.81 -3.52 4.67
C VAL A 144 -13.14 -4.37 3.46
N LEU A 145 -12.13 -5.08 2.93
CA LEU A 145 -12.25 -5.92 1.73
C LEU A 145 -11.44 -7.21 1.91
N ILE A 146 -11.77 -8.26 1.15
CA ILE A 146 -10.93 -9.46 1.02
C ILE A 146 -10.18 -9.40 -0.30
N HIS A 147 -8.89 -9.67 -0.28
CA HIS A 147 -8.05 -9.75 -1.48
C HIS A 147 -7.55 -11.18 -1.66
N HIS A 148 -7.99 -11.81 -2.74
CA HIS A 148 -7.65 -13.18 -3.09
C HIS A 148 -6.28 -13.31 -3.76
N GLU A 149 -5.27 -12.66 -3.18
CA GLU A 149 -3.92 -12.51 -3.72
C GLU A 149 -3.36 -13.77 -4.39
N SER A 150 -2.63 -13.58 -5.47
CA SER A 150 -1.85 -14.62 -6.18
C SER A 150 -2.64 -15.70 -6.92
N LYS A 151 -3.95 -15.60 -7.06
CA LYS A 151 -4.74 -16.56 -7.86
C LYS A 151 -4.36 -16.54 -9.34
N SER A 152 -3.94 -15.38 -9.85
CA SER A 152 -3.66 -15.18 -11.28
C SER A 152 -2.19 -15.04 -11.65
N ARG A 153 -1.30 -14.68 -10.70
CA ARG A 153 0.07 -14.25 -10.99
C ARG A 153 1.17 -15.16 -10.40
N GLY A 154 0.87 -15.96 -9.37
CA GLY A 154 1.87 -16.72 -8.63
C GLY A 154 2.75 -15.82 -7.72
N GLN A 155 3.76 -16.43 -7.10
CA GLN A 155 4.66 -15.75 -6.16
C GLN A 155 5.79 -15.03 -6.90
N ASP A 156 6.13 -13.79 -6.46
CA ASP A 156 7.22 -13.00 -7.06
C ASP A 156 8.59 -13.67 -6.98
N MET A 157 8.82 -14.52 -5.96
CA MET A 157 10.07 -15.28 -5.80
C MET A 157 10.09 -16.61 -6.56
N ALA A 158 9.03 -16.95 -7.30
CA ALA A 158 9.06 -18.10 -8.20
C ALA A 158 10.16 -17.92 -9.27
N PRO A 159 10.82 -19.00 -9.72
CA PRO A 159 11.99 -18.92 -10.61
C PRO A 159 11.77 -18.03 -11.84
N GLU A 160 10.57 -18.10 -12.45
CA GLU A 160 10.17 -17.33 -13.62
C GLU A 160 10.01 -15.83 -13.37
N HIS A 161 9.78 -15.41 -12.13
CA HIS A 161 9.53 -14.00 -11.74
C HIS A 161 10.70 -13.36 -11.00
N ARG A 162 11.59 -14.17 -10.44
CA ARG A 162 12.64 -13.74 -9.53
C ARG A 162 13.57 -12.68 -10.12
N ALA A 163 14.00 -12.84 -11.37
CA ALA A 163 14.90 -11.88 -12.01
C ALA A 163 14.27 -10.50 -12.14
N ARG A 164 12.99 -10.43 -12.55
CA ARG A 164 12.21 -9.19 -12.62
C ARG A 164 12.07 -8.58 -11.22
N TYR A 165 11.63 -9.37 -10.23
CA TYR A 165 11.44 -8.91 -8.86
C TYR A 165 12.71 -8.30 -8.26
N LEU A 166 13.87 -8.96 -8.43
CA LEU A 166 15.15 -8.44 -7.91
C LEU A 166 15.57 -7.14 -8.60
N LYS A 167 15.28 -6.96 -9.89
CA LYS A 167 15.51 -5.71 -10.60
C LYS A 167 14.61 -4.59 -10.06
N GLU A 168 13.31 -4.86 -9.88
CA GLU A 168 12.35 -3.89 -9.34
C GLU A 168 12.70 -3.51 -7.90
N LEU A 169 13.13 -4.48 -7.08
CA LEU A 169 13.63 -4.24 -5.72
C LEU A 169 14.85 -3.31 -5.73
N ALA A 170 15.85 -3.59 -6.56
CA ALA A 170 17.04 -2.74 -6.68
C ALA A 170 16.66 -1.31 -7.11
N THR A 171 15.75 -1.17 -8.08
CA THR A 171 15.23 0.15 -8.52
C THR A 171 14.59 0.92 -7.36
N LEU A 172 13.76 0.26 -6.54
CA LEU A 172 13.15 0.90 -5.38
C LEU A 172 14.19 1.35 -4.37
N GLN A 173 15.18 0.47 -4.06
CA GLN A 173 16.28 0.74 -3.13
C GLN A 173 17.14 1.92 -3.58
N ASP A 174 17.52 1.95 -4.85
CA ASP A 174 18.36 3.01 -5.41
C ASP A 174 17.63 4.35 -5.47
N ARG A 175 16.34 4.34 -5.84
CA ARG A 175 15.53 5.56 -6.00
C ARG A 175 15.20 6.22 -4.66
N TRP A 176 14.88 5.44 -3.66
CA TRP A 176 14.33 5.93 -2.39
C TRP A 176 15.23 5.66 -1.18
N ASP A 177 16.41 5.09 -1.38
CA ASP A 177 17.35 4.66 -0.32
C ASP A 177 16.64 3.87 0.81
N THR A 178 15.77 2.91 0.42
CA THR A 178 14.93 2.19 1.39
C THR A 178 15.73 1.38 2.41
N THR A 179 16.99 1.12 2.14
CA THR A 179 17.92 0.48 3.09
C THR A 179 18.19 1.37 4.31
N ARG A 180 18.20 2.70 4.13
CA ARG A 180 18.42 3.70 5.18
C ARG A 180 17.14 4.45 5.55
N PHE A 181 16.11 4.36 4.74
CA PHE A 181 14.85 5.05 4.99
C PHE A 181 14.34 4.77 6.40
N ARG A 182 13.97 5.82 7.12
CA ARG A 182 13.34 5.73 8.44
C ARG A 182 11.89 6.15 8.31
N ASP A 183 11.01 5.16 8.27
CA ASP A 183 9.57 5.41 8.19
C ASP A 183 9.10 6.15 9.45
N PRO A 184 8.57 7.38 9.35
CA PRO A 184 8.12 8.15 10.51
C PRO A 184 6.93 7.51 11.23
N MET A 185 6.23 6.56 10.58
CA MET A 185 5.08 5.84 11.13
C MET A 185 5.48 4.48 11.74
N HIS A 186 6.77 4.11 11.70
CA HIS A 186 7.30 2.88 12.28
C HIS A 186 8.21 3.21 13.47
N HIS A 187 7.80 2.81 14.68
CA HIS A 187 8.56 3.15 15.89
C HIS A 187 9.97 2.54 15.85
N PRO A 188 11.03 3.31 16.22
CA PRO A 188 12.42 2.84 16.11
C PRO A 188 12.76 1.57 16.91
N MET A 189 12.00 1.29 17.98
CA MET A 189 12.16 0.09 18.79
C MET A 189 11.45 -1.14 18.24
N LEU A 190 10.81 -1.04 17.07
CA LEU A 190 10.21 -2.20 16.40
C LEU A 190 11.18 -2.77 15.38
N ASP A 191 11.16 -4.11 15.27
CA ASP A 191 11.99 -4.84 14.32
C ASP A 191 11.56 -4.55 12.87
N ARG A 192 12.47 -3.98 12.10
CA ARG A 192 12.26 -3.68 10.67
C ARG A 192 12.23 -4.93 9.78
N ALA A 193 12.56 -6.09 10.30
CA ALA A 193 12.42 -7.36 9.58
C ALA A 193 11.09 -8.07 9.87
N CYS A 194 10.21 -7.47 10.70
CA CYS A 194 9.00 -8.12 11.19
C CYS A 194 7.72 -7.32 10.88
N GLU A 195 6.92 -7.79 9.93
CA GLU A 195 5.63 -7.20 9.57
C GLU A 195 4.59 -7.21 10.72
N ALA A 196 4.75 -8.09 11.71
CA ALA A 196 3.89 -8.12 12.90
C ALA A 196 4.25 -7.07 13.96
N TYR A 197 5.16 -6.16 13.69
CA TYR A 197 5.56 -5.06 14.59
C TYR A 197 6.04 -5.53 15.97
N ARG A 198 6.92 -6.51 16.00
CA ARG A 198 7.52 -6.99 17.24
C ARG A 198 8.63 -6.04 17.70
N PRO A 199 8.80 -5.86 19.02
CA PRO A 199 9.94 -5.11 19.56
C PRO A 199 11.28 -5.74 19.14
N VAL A 200 12.30 -4.89 18.95
CA VAL A 200 13.69 -5.33 18.81
C VAL A 200 14.09 -6.07 20.09
N ARG A 201 14.69 -7.24 19.95
CA ARG A 201 15.22 -8.03 21.08
C ARG A 201 16.63 -7.60 21.45
#